data_a7de58d1c8dfb492428103b9e7cf9a78
#
_entry.id   a7de58d1c8dfb492428103b9e7cf9a78
#
_cell.length_a   1.000
_cell.length_b   1.000
_cell.length_c   1.000
_cell.angle_alpha   90.00
_cell.angle_beta   90.00
_cell.angle_gamma   90.00
#
_symmetry.space_group_name_H-M   'P 1'
#
loop_
_entity.id
_entity.type
_entity.pdbx_description
1 polymer ?
#
loop_
_entity_poly.entity_id
_entity_poly.type
_entity_poly.pdbx_seq_one_letter_code
_entity_poly.pdbx_strand_id
1 'polypeptide(L)'
;MIKQTLTEYTIAWVDNYQDKVSKIKLFQKGGVNWTPEKKQKFVKTFYHIRGHFYKFLWTLGSFAPNNDFKKVILGNIEEEFGGKGPTHEKLYFDFARSFGIDILDEMISEEHNFEFIKQFNQNHINFIVKEPWNTKWSAFSAYEKLDNVDYTNL
;
A
#
# COMPACT_ATOMS: atom_id res chain seq x y z
N MET A 1 36.53 5.15 -7.41
CA MET A 1 35.16 5.02 -6.88
C MET A 1 34.65 3.66 -7.30
N ILE A 2 34.38 2.76 -6.35
CA ILE A 2 33.73 1.44 -6.62
C ILE A 2 32.32 1.77 -7.02
N LYS A 3 31.92 1.43 -8.25
CA LYS A 3 30.53 1.58 -8.69
C LYS A 3 29.70 0.50 -7.99
N GLN A 4 28.82 0.92 -7.10
CA GLN A 4 27.82 0.05 -6.48
C GLN A 4 26.92 -0.57 -7.56
N THR A 5 26.69 -1.86 -7.49
CA THR A 5 25.76 -2.54 -8.38
C THR A 5 24.30 -2.13 -8.04
N LEU A 6 23.38 -2.29 -8.97
CA LEU A 6 21.95 -2.04 -8.72
C LEU A 6 21.42 -2.87 -7.55
N THR A 7 21.87 -4.13 -7.44
CA THR A 7 21.48 -5.02 -6.34
C THR A 7 21.95 -4.50 -4.99
N GLU A 8 23.23 -4.11 -4.87
CA GLU A 8 23.77 -3.55 -3.63
C GLU A 8 23.08 -2.24 -3.25
N TYR A 9 22.77 -1.38 -4.24
CA TYR A 9 22.02 -0.16 -4.02
C TYR A 9 20.60 -0.47 -3.48
N THR A 10 19.88 -1.42 -4.07
CA THR A 10 18.53 -1.79 -3.66
C THR A 10 18.51 -2.37 -2.25
N ILE A 11 19.47 -3.24 -1.91
CA ILE A 11 19.60 -3.80 -0.56
C ILE A 11 19.84 -2.67 0.45
N ALA A 12 20.83 -1.81 0.23
CA ALA A 12 21.12 -0.69 1.14
C ALA A 12 19.94 0.28 1.29
N TRP A 13 19.14 0.46 0.24
CA TRP A 13 17.94 1.29 0.28
C TRP A 13 16.84 0.66 1.14
N VAL A 14 16.59 -0.65 1.00
CA VAL A 14 15.63 -1.40 1.82
C VAL A 14 16.06 -1.39 3.29
N ASP A 15 17.35 -1.65 3.58
CA ASP A 15 17.89 -1.64 4.95
C ASP A 15 17.71 -0.27 5.61
N ASN A 16 17.96 0.82 4.87
CA ASN A 16 17.74 2.19 5.35
C ASN A 16 16.25 2.47 5.61
N TYR A 17 15.36 1.94 4.77
CA TYR A 17 13.93 2.05 5.01
C TYR A 17 13.52 1.29 6.28
N GLN A 18 13.95 0.03 6.45
CA GLN A 18 13.68 -0.78 7.64
C GLN A 18 14.17 -0.08 8.92
N ASP A 19 15.36 0.53 8.89
CA ASP A 19 15.87 1.31 10.03
C ASP A 19 14.96 2.51 10.37
N LYS A 20 14.43 3.20 9.37
CA LYS A 20 13.49 4.30 9.57
C LYS A 20 12.15 3.83 10.12
N VAL A 21 11.59 2.76 9.55
CA VAL A 21 10.30 2.18 9.96
C VAL A 21 10.37 1.65 11.38
N SER A 22 11.47 0.99 11.77
CA SER A 22 11.67 0.47 13.12
C SER A 22 11.60 1.55 14.22
N LYS A 23 11.82 2.83 13.86
CA LYS A 23 11.74 3.98 14.78
C LYS A 23 10.32 4.55 14.89
N ILE A 24 9.40 4.14 14.04
CA ILE A 24 8.00 4.59 14.06
C ILE A 24 7.24 3.81 15.13
N LYS A 25 6.63 4.50 16.08
CA LYS A 25 5.92 3.89 17.22
C LYS A 25 4.87 2.86 16.81
N LEU A 26 4.21 3.03 15.68
CA LEU A 26 3.22 2.09 15.16
C LEU A 26 3.85 0.70 14.99
N PHE A 27 5.01 0.64 14.31
CA PHE A 27 5.72 -0.60 14.01
C PHE A 27 6.55 -1.16 15.18
N GLN A 28 6.62 -0.43 16.29
CA GLN A 28 7.25 -0.90 17.55
C GLN A 28 6.26 -1.62 18.48
N LYS A 29 5.31 -2.39 17.93
CA LYS A 29 4.19 -2.99 18.68
C LYS A 29 3.32 -1.92 19.38
N GLY A 30 3.30 -0.71 18.85
CA GLY A 30 2.56 0.42 19.42
C GLY A 30 1.05 0.19 19.50
N GLY A 31 0.51 -0.65 18.59
CA GLY A 31 -0.91 -1.01 18.58
C GLY A 31 -1.33 -2.01 19.66
N VAL A 32 -0.39 -2.76 20.27
CA VAL A 32 -0.70 -3.80 21.27
C VAL A 32 -1.47 -3.25 22.46
N ASN A 33 -1.06 -2.08 22.94
CA ASN A 33 -1.63 -1.42 24.12
C ASN A 33 -2.72 -0.40 23.78
N TRP A 34 -3.21 -0.35 22.56
CA TRP A 34 -4.29 0.56 22.19
C TRP A 34 -5.62 0.09 22.77
N THR A 35 -6.45 1.06 23.17
CA THR A 35 -7.84 0.77 23.52
C THR A 35 -8.60 0.22 22.31
N PRO A 36 -9.69 -0.52 22.52
CA PRO A 36 -10.53 -1.01 21.42
C PRO A 36 -10.95 0.09 20.45
N GLU A 37 -11.35 1.25 20.95
CA GLU A 37 -11.78 2.40 20.15
C GLU A 37 -10.64 2.92 19.27
N LYS A 38 -9.41 2.96 19.82
CA LYS A 38 -8.24 3.40 19.05
C LYS A 38 -7.88 2.40 17.94
N LYS A 39 -8.00 1.09 18.22
CA LYS A 39 -7.81 0.04 17.22
C LYS A 39 -8.86 0.14 16.12
N GLN A 40 -10.12 0.32 16.49
CA GLN A 40 -11.21 0.50 15.54
C GLN A 40 -10.99 1.73 14.65
N LYS A 41 -10.65 2.87 15.25
CA LYS A 41 -10.34 4.09 14.49
C LYS A 41 -9.18 3.86 13.52
N PHE A 42 -8.12 3.18 13.95
CA PHE A 42 -6.99 2.83 13.08
C PHE A 42 -7.43 1.97 11.90
N VAL A 43 -8.16 0.87 12.15
CA VAL A 43 -8.62 -0.03 11.10
C VAL A 43 -9.49 0.72 10.08
N LYS A 44 -10.45 1.52 10.51
CA LYS A 44 -11.30 2.31 9.62
C LYS A 44 -10.49 3.32 8.79
N THR A 45 -9.57 4.04 9.43
CA THR A 45 -8.69 5.01 8.76
C THR A 45 -7.77 4.33 7.74
N PHE A 46 -7.16 3.21 8.11
CA PHE A 46 -6.21 2.48 7.28
C PHE A 46 -6.88 1.87 6.04
N TYR A 47 -8.16 1.49 6.13
CA TYR A 47 -8.94 1.07 4.98
C TYR A 47 -8.87 2.08 3.83
N HIS A 48 -9.02 3.37 4.11
CA HIS A 48 -9.01 4.42 3.09
C HIS A 48 -7.62 4.66 2.49
N ILE A 49 -6.54 4.28 3.19
CA ILE A 49 -5.19 4.32 2.65
C ILE A 49 -4.96 3.12 1.71
N ARG A 50 -5.36 1.93 2.14
CA ARG A 50 -5.07 0.66 1.43
C ARG A 50 -6.09 0.32 0.36
N GLY A 51 -7.36 0.60 0.60
CA GLY A 51 -8.47 0.28 -0.30
C GLY A 51 -8.43 0.98 -1.66
N HIS A 52 -7.47 1.88 -1.89
CA HIS A 52 -7.30 2.58 -3.16
C HIS A 52 -6.15 2.05 -4.03
N PHE A 53 -5.44 1.01 -3.58
CA PHE A 53 -4.25 0.51 -4.29
C PHE A 53 -4.57 0.02 -5.71
N TYR A 54 -5.68 -0.66 -5.92
CA TYR A 54 -6.12 -1.08 -7.25
C TYR A 54 -6.27 0.09 -8.24
N LYS A 55 -6.64 1.29 -7.75
CA LYS A 55 -6.73 2.50 -8.62
C LYS A 55 -5.37 2.91 -9.15
N PHE A 56 -4.31 2.76 -8.34
CA PHE A 56 -2.93 3.00 -8.79
C PHE A 56 -2.52 2.02 -9.88
N LEU A 57 -2.84 0.74 -9.70
CA LEU A 57 -2.52 -0.30 -10.66
C LEU A 57 -3.20 -0.04 -12.02
N TRP A 58 -4.51 0.27 -12.02
CA TRP A 58 -5.24 0.61 -13.24
C TRP A 58 -4.67 1.87 -13.90
N THR A 59 -4.39 2.91 -13.11
CA THR A 59 -3.82 4.15 -13.64
C THR A 59 -2.42 3.91 -14.21
N LEU A 60 -1.57 3.18 -13.49
CA LEU A 60 -0.23 2.81 -13.96
C LEU A 60 -0.30 1.99 -15.27
N GLY A 61 -1.20 1.03 -15.32
CA GLY A 61 -1.40 0.15 -16.47
C GLY A 61 -1.80 0.92 -17.74
N SER A 62 -2.53 2.03 -17.61
CA SER A 62 -2.91 2.87 -18.73
C SER A 62 -1.71 3.55 -19.43
N PHE A 63 -0.59 3.68 -18.72
CA PHE A 63 0.65 4.27 -19.25
C PHE A 63 1.71 3.22 -19.63
N ALA A 64 1.45 1.93 -19.45
CA ALA A 64 2.44 0.89 -19.70
C ALA A 64 2.87 0.86 -21.19
N PRO A 65 4.17 1.01 -21.50
CA PRO A 65 4.65 1.23 -22.87
C PRO A 65 4.64 -0.02 -23.73
N ASN A 66 4.57 -1.21 -23.12
CA ASN A 66 4.59 -2.49 -23.85
C ASN A 66 3.85 -3.59 -23.09
N ASN A 67 3.73 -4.76 -23.72
CA ASN A 67 2.98 -5.89 -23.19
C ASN A 67 3.62 -6.52 -21.95
N ASP A 68 4.94 -6.45 -21.79
CA ASP A 68 5.61 -7.09 -20.65
C ASP A 68 5.27 -6.34 -19.36
N PHE A 69 5.34 -5.02 -19.36
CA PHE A 69 4.88 -4.20 -18.23
C PHE A 69 3.38 -4.38 -17.96
N LYS A 70 2.55 -4.42 -19.02
CA LYS A 70 1.12 -4.66 -18.87
C LYS A 70 0.83 -6.01 -18.20
N LYS A 71 1.54 -7.07 -18.57
CA LYS A 71 1.36 -8.39 -17.94
C LYS A 71 1.68 -8.37 -16.45
N VAL A 72 2.78 -7.69 -16.04
CA VAL A 72 3.13 -7.59 -14.63
C VAL A 72 2.03 -6.84 -13.85
N ILE A 73 1.57 -5.71 -14.37
CA ILE A 73 0.51 -4.92 -13.73
C ILE A 73 -0.81 -5.70 -13.66
N LEU A 74 -1.18 -6.39 -14.74
CA LEU A 74 -2.39 -7.21 -14.77
C LEU A 74 -2.31 -8.38 -13.78
N GLY A 75 -1.13 -8.98 -13.58
CA GLY A 75 -0.93 -10.00 -12.56
C GLY A 75 -1.21 -9.47 -11.16
N ASN A 76 -0.73 -8.27 -10.83
CA ASN A 76 -1.04 -7.62 -9.56
C ASN A 76 -2.54 -7.27 -9.43
N ILE A 77 -3.16 -6.77 -10.51
CA ILE A 77 -4.61 -6.52 -10.52
C ILE A 77 -5.38 -7.82 -10.30
N GLU A 78 -4.97 -8.92 -10.93
CA GLU A 78 -5.61 -10.23 -10.73
C GLU A 78 -5.53 -10.67 -9.26
N GLU A 79 -4.40 -10.45 -8.59
CA GLU A 79 -4.24 -10.74 -7.16
C GLU A 79 -5.14 -9.87 -6.30
N GLU A 80 -5.24 -8.56 -6.58
CA GLU A 80 -6.14 -7.64 -5.88
C GLU A 80 -7.61 -8.10 -5.96
N PHE A 81 -8.03 -8.65 -7.11
CA PHE A 81 -9.39 -9.11 -7.34
C PHE A 81 -9.62 -10.61 -7.09
N GLY A 82 -8.64 -11.33 -6.54
CA GLY A 82 -8.82 -12.70 -6.06
C GLY A 82 -8.66 -13.80 -7.09
N GLY A 83 -7.82 -13.63 -8.11
CA GLY A 83 -7.63 -14.61 -9.19
C GLY A 83 -7.15 -16.00 -8.75
N LYS A 84 -6.43 -16.12 -7.65
CA LYS A 84 -5.95 -17.39 -7.06
C LYS A 84 -6.30 -17.58 -5.59
N GLY A 85 -7.08 -16.68 -5.02
CA GLY A 85 -7.40 -16.67 -3.58
C GLY A 85 -8.49 -15.67 -3.24
N PRO A 86 -8.68 -15.32 -1.97
CA PRO A 86 -9.57 -14.25 -1.58
C PRO A 86 -9.04 -12.91 -2.09
N THR A 87 -9.94 -11.99 -2.44
CA THR A 87 -9.59 -10.60 -2.77
C THR A 87 -8.88 -9.93 -1.60
N HIS A 88 -7.99 -8.97 -1.85
CA HIS A 88 -7.38 -8.17 -0.77
C HIS A 88 -8.44 -7.41 0.03
N GLU A 89 -9.52 -6.98 -0.62
CA GLU A 89 -10.67 -6.38 0.08
C GLU A 89 -11.32 -7.37 1.07
N LYS A 90 -11.53 -8.64 0.66
CA LYS A 90 -12.05 -9.67 1.57
C LYS A 90 -11.11 -9.93 2.73
N LEU A 91 -9.80 -10.00 2.49
CA LEU A 91 -8.81 -10.15 3.56
C LEU A 91 -8.88 -8.98 4.54
N TYR A 92 -9.08 -7.77 4.02
CA TYR A 92 -9.25 -6.59 4.87
C TYR A 92 -10.54 -6.66 5.70
N PHE A 93 -11.64 -7.15 5.14
CA PHE A 93 -12.90 -7.36 5.87
C PHE A 93 -12.73 -8.36 7.00
N ASP A 94 -12.05 -9.47 6.73
CA ASP A 94 -11.77 -10.48 7.75
C ASP A 94 -10.86 -9.93 8.87
N PHE A 95 -9.87 -9.12 8.50
CA PHE A 95 -9.04 -8.37 9.45
C PHE A 95 -9.88 -7.40 10.29
N ALA A 96 -10.72 -6.58 9.70
CA ALA A 96 -11.58 -5.63 10.40
C ALA A 96 -12.54 -6.34 11.38
N ARG A 97 -13.14 -7.46 10.96
CA ARG A 97 -14.02 -8.28 11.80
C ARG A 97 -13.31 -8.84 13.02
N SER A 98 -12.02 -9.14 12.96
CA SER A 98 -11.24 -9.57 14.12
C SER A 98 -11.18 -8.51 15.23
N PHE A 99 -11.46 -7.24 14.90
CA PHE A 99 -11.61 -6.12 15.85
C PHE A 99 -13.08 -5.77 16.14
N GLY A 100 -14.03 -6.59 15.70
CA GLY A 100 -15.46 -6.33 15.89
C GLY A 100 -16.01 -5.21 14.99
N ILE A 101 -15.36 -4.94 13.84
CA ILE A 101 -15.75 -3.86 12.92
C ILE A 101 -16.41 -4.46 11.68
N ASP A 102 -17.60 -3.95 11.32
CA ASP A 102 -18.12 -4.07 9.97
C ASP A 102 -17.63 -2.88 9.14
N ILE A 103 -16.71 -3.15 8.22
CA ILE A 103 -16.10 -2.11 7.40
C ILE A 103 -17.06 -1.58 6.32
N LEU A 104 -18.18 -2.28 6.03
CA LEU A 104 -19.15 -1.84 5.04
C LEU A 104 -19.76 -0.49 5.39
N ASP A 105 -20.00 -0.24 6.69
CA ASP A 105 -20.51 1.06 7.15
C ASP A 105 -19.49 2.18 6.83
N GLU A 106 -18.22 1.91 7.00
CA GLU A 106 -17.15 2.86 6.71
C GLU A 106 -16.97 3.11 5.21
N MET A 107 -17.14 2.07 4.38
CA MET A 107 -17.11 2.21 2.92
C MET A 107 -18.21 3.15 2.40
N ILE A 108 -19.35 3.20 3.07
CA ILE A 108 -20.49 4.03 2.68
C ILE A 108 -20.36 5.43 3.26
N SER A 109 -20.04 5.54 4.56
CA SER A 109 -20.01 6.80 5.28
C SER A 109 -18.77 7.63 5.03
N GLU A 110 -17.63 6.96 4.74
CA GLU A 110 -16.30 7.56 4.62
C GLU A 110 -15.93 8.46 5.82
N GLU A 111 -16.46 8.17 7.01
CA GLU A 111 -16.27 9.00 8.20
C GLU A 111 -14.79 9.18 8.58
N HIS A 112 -13.98 8.14 8.35
CA HIS A 112 -12.55 8.14 8.65
C HIS A 112 -11.65 8.39 7.43
N ASN A 113 -12.24 8.79 6.29
CA ASN A 113 -11.51 9.23 5.11
C ASN A 113 -11.07 10.71 5.24
N PHE A 114 -10.13 10.94 6.15
CA PHE A 114 -9.66 12.28 6.50
C PHE A 114 -9.00 12.98 5.32
N GLU A 115 -8.99 14.31 5.35
CA GLU A 115 -8.47 15.14 4.25
C GLU A 115 -7.02 14.77 3.86
N PHE A 116 -6.14 14.49 4.83
CA PHE A 116 -4.77 14.09 4.53
C PHE A 116 -4.68 12.77 3.76
N ILE A 117 -5.63 11.84 3.96
CA ILE A 117 -5.71 10.56 3.21
C ILE A 117 -6.18 10.82 1.79
N LYS A 118 -7.21 11.65 1.61
CA LYS A 118 -7.70 12.05 0.30
C LYS A 118 -6.59 12.71 -0.52
N GLN A 119 -5.84 13.62 0.09
CA GLN A 119 -4.69 14.26 -0.53
C GLN A 119 -3.57 13.28 -0.85
N PHE A 120 -3.26 12.35 0.05
CA PHE A 120 -2.26 11.30 -0.18
C PHE A 120 -2.63 10.45 -1.39
N ASN A 121 -3.86 9.93 -1.45
CA ASN A 121 -4.36 9.12 -2.56
C ASN A 121 -4.38 9.91 -3.87
N GLN A 122 -4.83 11.17 -3.84
CA GLN A 122 -4.86 12.04 -5.01
C GLN A 122 -3.45 12.37 -5.51
N ASN A 123 -2.51 12.62 -4.60
CA ASN A 123 -1.12 12.91 -4.96
C ASN A 123 -0.45 11.69 -5.62
N HIS A 124 -0.75 10.47 -5.17
CA HIS A 124 -0.28 9.26 -5.84
C HIS A 124 -0.78 9.15 -7.27
N ILE A 125 -2.08 9.36 -7.49
CA ILE A 125 -2.65 9.34 -8.85
C ILE A 125 -2.02 10.45 -9.71
N ASN A 126 -1.89 11.67 -9.17
CA ASN A 126 -1.28 12.79 -9.87
C ASN A 126 0.18 12.51 -10.24
N PHE A 127 0.93 11.86 -9.36
CA PHE A 127 2.30 11.43 -9.62
C PHE A 127 2.34 10.46 -10.80
N ILE A 128 1.51 9.39 -10.77
CA ILE A 128 1.45 8.42 -11.87
C ILE A 128 1.05 9.09 -13.19
N VAL A 129 0.15 10.07 -13.18
CA VAL A 129 -0.26 10.76 -14.39
C VAL A 129 0.86 11.63 -14.96
N LYS A 130 1.60 12.35 -14.11
CA LYS A 130 2.54 13.40 -14.53
C LYS A 130 3.95 12.91 -14.83
N GLU A 131 4.43 11.94 -14.09
CA GLU A 131 5.83 11.54 -14.16
C GLU A 131 6.17 10.71 -15.41
N PRO A 132 7.43 10.67 -15.87
CA PRO A 132 7.89 9.75 -16.92
C PRO A 132 7.74 8.28 -16.50
N TRP A 133 7.61 7.39 -17.48
CA TRP A 133 7.40 5.96 -17.23
C TRP A 133 8.41 5.34 -16.25
N ASN A 134 9.69 5.57 -16.45
CA ASN A 134 10.72 4.99 -15.58
C ASN A 134 10.55 5.42 -14.11
N THR A 135 10.15 6.66 -13.86
CA THR A 135 9.88 7.17 -12.50
C THR A 135 8.64 6.51 -11.91
N LYS A 136 7.56 6.39 -12.69
CA LYS A 136 6.32 5.68 -12.26
C LYS A 136 6.62 4.23 -11.91
N TRP A 137 7.34 3.54 -12.78
CA TRP A 137 7.68 2.14 -12.60
C TRP A 137 8.58 1.91 -11.38
N SER A 138 9.58 2.77 -11.18
CA SER A 138 10.45 2.71 -10.00
C SER A 138 9.67 2.93 -8.70
N ALA A 139 8.73 3.88 -8.68
CA ALA A 139 7.89 4.13 -7.51
C ALA A 139 6.97 2.94 -7.20
N PHE A 140 6.35 2.35 -8.23
CA PHE A 140 5.54 1.14 -8.07
C PHE A 140 6.37 -0.04 -7.53
N SER A 141 7.54 -0.29 -8.14
CA SER A 141 8.43 -1.37 -7.67
C SER A 141 8.92 -1.15 -6.24
N ALA A 142 9.15 0.10 -5.85
CA ALA A 142 9.49 0.46 -4.49
C ALA A 142 8.33 0.17 -3.53
N TYR A 143 7.12 0.53 -3.91
CA TYR A 143 5.90 0.30 -3.14
C TYR A 143 5.72 -1.19 -2.84
N GLU A 144 5.71 -2.03 -3.88
CA GLU A 144 5.61 -3.49 -3.76
C GLU A 144 6.69 -4.08 -2.86
N LYS A 145 7.92 -3.57 -2.97
CA LYS A 145 9.04 -4.07 -2.18
C LYS A 145 8.93 -3.69 -0.71
N LEU A 146 8.43 -2.50 -0.40
CA LEU A 146 8.35 -1.97 0.96
C LEU A 146 7.12 -2.46 1.71
N ASP A 147 6.03 -2.76 1.02
CA ASP A 147 4.81 -3.31 1.62
C ASP A 147 5.09 -4.59 2.42
N ASN A 148 5.92 -5.48 1.90
CA ASN A 148 6.32 -6.68 2.63
C ASN A 148 7.02 -6.39 3.97
N VAL A 149 7.80 -5.30 4.02
CA VAL A 149 8.47 -4.84 5.24
C VAL A 149 7.45 -4.29 6.23
N ASP A 150 6.53 -3.47 5.76
CA ASP A 150 5.52 -2.81 6.60
C ASP A 150 4.57 -3.83 7.20
N TYR A 151 4.04 -4.76 6.42
CA TYR A 151 3.14 -5.80 6.91
C TYR A 151 3.79 -6.78 7.89
N THR A 152 5.09 -7.02 7.77
CA THR A 152 5.82 -7.86 8.73
C THR A 152 5.95 -7.17 10.09
N ASN A 153 5.90 -5.85 10.14
CA ASN A 153 6.10 -5.05 11.35
C ASN A 153 4.79 -4.52 11.98
N LEU A 154 3.64 -4.67 11.32
CA LEU A 154 2.33 -4.31 11.86
C LEU A 154 1.76 -5.40 12.75
#